data_0fec294ab5940f4c15eb1d93ec3fb67f
#
_entry.id   0fec294ab5940f4c15eb1d93ec3fb67f
#
_cell.length_a   1.000
_cell.length_b   1.000
_cell.length_c   1.000
_cell.angle_alpha   90.00
_cell.angle_beta   90.00
_cell.angle_gamma   90.00
#
_symmetry.space_group_name_H-M   'P 1'
#
loop_
_entity.id
_entity.type
_entity.pdbx_description
1 polymer ?
#
loop_
_entity_poly.entity_id
_entity_poly.type
_entity_poly.pdbx_seq_one_letter_code
_entity_poly.pdbx_strand_id
1 'polypeptide(L)'
;MKTKKMNLNNSVQEKKGVQKFAEKFKNYVKAHYSVILLMTIGFLAASAINFFNVATGKTIASFNLEEFEVGQVADRTIQANKSIPADEMNPVFIEEGEKIIRKGFPISEDDYAKLKKMSESPMYIDIRSFANSELFLLLLMTLWFMLFAFVPFGRKILIREIIFQVVCFLVVYGMTAFGSKTQIFSSPFSIVIIIPAALFVLIEAILYGQLSAVFFSFMLSLGVFNATFFGSFNITPSCVVPFLFTLASCVSASMIVRKIERRIDMVVVSIVLALIDTMMIVILSVIFNEVFNRLPIVLIGVAFNGFISGILALGFLTPVEFMLNTASVFRLMDLSDLNNPLMKKML
;
A
#
# COMPACT_ATOMS: atom_id res chain seq x y z
N MET A 1 -9.01 -5.80 -61.88
CA MET A 1 -9.21 -7.14 -61.27
C MET A 1 -8.10 -7.53 -60.32
N LYS A 2 -6.87 -7.04 -60.42
CA LYS A 2 -5.74 -7.31 -59.52
C LYS A 2 -5.87 -6.68 -58.11
N THR A 3 -6.38 -5.48 -58.00
CA THR A 3 -6.56 -4.74 -56.73
C THR A 3 -7.57 -5.39 -55.76
N LYS A 4 -8.62 -6.00 -56.34
CA LYS A 4 -9.68 -6.66 -55.49
C LYS A 4 -9.19 -8.00 -54.91
N LYS A 5 -8.29 -8.72 -55.61
CA LYS A 5 -7.62 -9.94 -55.11
C LYS A 5 -6.61 -9.65 -54.01
N MET A 6 -5.92 -8.51 -54.08
CA MET A 6 -4.90 -8.12 -53.13
C MET A 6 -5.55 -7.70 -51.76
N ASN A 7 -6.70 -7.00 -51.80
CA ASN A 7 -7.44 -6.67 -50.61
C ASN A 7 -8.10 -7.89 -49.93
N LEU A 8 -8.52 -8.89 -50.73
CA LEU A 8 -9.08 -10.13 -50.13
C LEU A 8 -7.97 -10.97 -49.45
N ASN A 9 -6.78 -11.04 -49.98
CA ASN A 9 -5.66 -11.76 -49.36
C ASN A 9 -5.18 -11.10 -48.08
N ASN A 10 -5.15 -9.76 -48.02
CA ASN A 10 -4.77 -9.04 -46.80
C ASN A 10 -5.82 -9.25 -45.68
N SER A 11 -7.11 -9.20 -46.01
CA SER A 11 -8.17 -9.44 -45.01
C SER A 11 -8.21 -10.89 -44.50
N VAL A 12 -7.82 -11.87 -45.32
CA VAL A 12 -7.70 -13.29 -44.91
C VAL A 12 -6.46 -13.51 -44.05
N GLN A 13 -5.35 -12.82 -44.34
CA GLN A 13 -4.14 -12.88 -43.50
C GLN A 13 -4.35 -12.19 -42.16
N GLU A 14 -5.01 -11.04 -42.12
CA GLU A 14 -5.39 -10.37 -40.85
C GLU A 14 -6.30 -11.24 -39.99
N LYS A 15 -7.34 -11.85 -40.58
CA LYS A 15 -8.23 -12.77 -39.84
C LYS A 15 -7.48 -14.00 -39.29
N LYS A 16 -6.54 -14.58 -40.04
CA LYS A 16 -5.70 -15.68 -39.57
C LYS A 16 -4.72 -15.21 -38.46
N GLY A 17 -4.20 -14.00 -38.52
CA GLY A 17 -3.37 -13.38 -37.48
C GLY A 17 -4.15 -13.20 -36.18
N VAL A 18 -5.34 -12.63 -36.25
CA VAL A 18 -6.23 -12.44 -35.09
C VAL A 18 -6.66 -13.77 -34.48
N GLN A 19 -6.98 -14.77 -35.29
CA GLN A 19 -7.35 -16.10 -34.78
C GLN A 19 -6.18 -16.78 -34.07
N LYS A 20 -4.96 -16.74 -34.63
CA LYS A 20 -3.75 -17.26 -33.97
C LYS A 20 -3.42 -16.54 -32.67
N PHE A 21 -3.63 -15.23 -32.63
CA PHE A 21 -3.46 -14.44 -31.41
C PHE A 21 -4.50 -14.83 -30.36
N ALA A 22 -5.77 -14.95 -30.75
CA ALA A 22 -6.87 -15.38 -29.86
C ALA A 22 -6.64 -16.78 -29.28
N GLU A 23 -6.16 -17.73 -30.10
CA GLU A 23 -5.80 -19.08 -29.62
C GLU A 23 -4.61 -19.07 -28.66
N LYS A 24 -3.56 -18.30 -28.96
CA LYS A 24 -2.41 -18.13 -28.05
C LYS A 24 -2.85 -17.49 -26.73
N PHE A 25 -3.68 -16.46 -26.79
CA PHE A 25 -4.21 -15.79 -25.62
C PHE A 25 -5.10 -16.73 -24.79
N LYS A 26 -5.98 -17.49 -25.43
CA LYS A 26 -6.83 -18.50 -24.76
C LYS A 26 -6.00 -19.58 -24.05
N ASN A 27 -4.94 -20.06 -24.70
CA ASN A 27 -4.05 -21.06 -24.11
C ASN A 27 -3.23 -20.47 -22.94
N TYR A 28 -2.80 -19.21 -23.06
CA TYR A 28 -2.11 -18.51 -21.99
C TYR A 28 -3.02 -18.30 -20.76
N VAL A 29 -4.25 -17.81 -20.97
CA VAL A 29 -5.25 -17.65 -19.90
C VAL A 29 -5.56 -19.01 -19.24
N LYS A 30 -5.71 -20.07 -20.02
CA LYS A 30 -5.95 -21.42 -19.48
C LYS A 30 -4.78 -21.92 -18.65
N ALA A 31 -3.54 -21.63 -19.06
CA ALA A 31 -2.33 -22.01 -18.31
C ALA A 31 -2.18 -21.25 -16.98
N HIS A 32 -2.63 -19.98 -16.92
CA HIS A 32 -2.49 -19.11 -15.76
C HIS A 32 -3.82 -18.83 -15.05
N TYR A 33 -4.86 -19.62 -15.33
CA TYR A 33 -6.21 -19.38 -14.82
C TYR A 33 -6.26 -19.22 -13.30
N SER A 34 -5.57 -20.07 -12.55
CA SER A 34 -5.56 -20.02 -11.09
C SER A 34 -4.93 -18.72 -10.55
N VAL A 35 -3.88 -18.23 -11.20
CA VAL A 35 -3.22 -16.97 -10.83
C VAL A 35 -4.13 -15.78 -11.13
N ILE A 36 -4.76 -15.78 -12.31
CA ILE A 36 -5.69 -14.71 -12.73
C ILE A 36 -6.87 -14.66 -11.78
N LEU A 37 -7.47 -15.81 -11.45
CA LEU A 37 -8.58 -15.90 -10.51
C LEU A 37 -8.20 -15.35 -9.13
N LEU A 38 -7.03 -15.74 -8.62
CA LEU A 38 -6.54 -15.28 -7.31
C LEU A 38 -6.30 -13.77 -7.30
N MET A 39 -5.66 -13.24 -8.34
CA MET A 39 -5.44 -11.79 -8.48
C MET A 39 -6.76 -11.03 -8.60
N THR A 40 -7.76 -11.59 -9.29
CA THR A 40 -9.10 -10.98 -9.38
C THR A 40 -9.79 -10.94 -8.01
N ILE A 41 -9.70 -12.02 -7.23
CA ILE A 41 -10.24 -12.06 -5.86
C ILE A 41 -9.51 -11.03 -4.98
N GLY A 42 -8.19 -10.98 -5.07
CA GLY A 42 -7.37 -9.99 -4.35
C GLY A 42 -7.74 -8.56 -4.72
N PHE A 43 -7.94 -8.29 -6.01
CA PHE A 43 -8.40 -6.97 -6.50
C PHE A 43 -9.78 -6.60 -5.93
N LEU A 44 -10.76 -7.52 -5.97
CA LEU A 44 -12.09 -7.26 -5.42
C LEU A 44 -12.05 -7.01 -3.92
N ALA A 45 -11.24 -7.74 -3.17
CA ALA A 45 -11.05 -7.51 -1.74
C ALA A 45 -10.37 -6.15 -1.46
N ALA A 46 -9.33 -5.80 -2.22
CA ALA A 46 -8.67 -4.48 -2.13
C ALA A 46 -9.63 -3.35 -2.52
N SER A 47 -10.46 -3.54 -3.55
CA SER A 47 -11.49 -2.59 -3.98
C SER A 47 -12.53 -2.34 -2.88
N ALA A 48 -12.96 -3.38 -2.16
CA ALA A 48 -13.86 -3.21 -1.03
C ALA A 48 -13.22 -2.37 0.09
N ILE A 49 -11.96 -2.63 0.45
CA ILE A 49 -11.23 -1.81 1.43
C ILE A 49 -11.10 -0.37 0.93
N ASN A 50 -10.76 -0.20 -0.35
CA ASN A 50 -10.60 1.08 -1.00
C ASN A 50 -11.89 1.90 -1.02
N PHE A 51 -13.03 1.26 -1.26
CA PHE A 51 -14.33 1.91 -1.19
C PHE A 51 -14.56 2.56 0.17
N PHE A 52 -14.33 1.82 1.26
CA PHE A 52 -14.44 2.37 2.61
C PHE A 52 -13.38 3.43 2.92
N ASN A 53 -12.19 3.35 2.32
CA ASN A 53 -11.10 4.31 2.55
C ASN A 53 -11.31 5.61 1.78
N VAL A 54 -11.62 5.52 0.50
CA VAL A 54 -11.60 6.66 -0.43
C VAL A 54 -12.98 7.24 -0.68
N ALA A 55 -13.99 6.38 -0.89
CA ALA A 55 -15.32 6.83 -1.28
C ALA A 55 -16.17 7.32 -0.10
N THR A 56 -16.08 6.63 1.06
CA THR A 56 -16.99 6.87 2.19
C THR A 56 -16.39 7.80 3.24
N GLY A 57 -17.27 8.51 3.95
CA GLY A 57 -16.88 9.36 5.08
C GLY A 57 -16.13 10.62 4.68
N LYS A 58 -16.25 11.07 3.45
CA LYS A 58 -15.73 12.38 3.03
C LYS A 58 -16.65 13.47 3.54
N THR A 59 -16.10 14.34 4.37
CA THR A 59 -16.75 15.56 4.81
C THR A 59 -16.21 16.72 3.98
N ILE A 60 -17.05 17.69 3.69
CA ILE A 60 -16.62 18.92 3.00
C ILE A 60 -15.74 19.72 3.96
N ALA A 61 -16.09 19.72 5.25
CA ALA A 61 -15.28 20.32 6.30
C ALA A 61 -14.22 19.33 6.83
N SER A 62 -12.95 19.65 6.62
CA SER A 62 -11.78 18.96 7.21
C SER A 62 -11.29 19.64 8.48
N PHE A 63 -12.15 20.39 9.18
CA PHE A 63 -11.84 21.22 10.33
C PHE A 63 -12.99 21.18 11.35
N ASN A 64 -12.70 21.56 12.60
CA ASN A 64 -13.72 21.82 13.62
C ASN A 64 -14.04 23.32 13.60
N LEU A 65 -15.32 23.68 13.51
CA LEU A 65 -15.75 25.07 13.46
C LEU A 65 -15.37 25.84 14.71
N GLU A 66 -15.32 25.17 15.86
CA GLU A 66 -14.95 25.78 17.16
C GLU A 66 -13.51 26.29 17.24
N GLU A 67 -12.67 25.93 16.26
CA GLU A 67 -11.28 26.39 16.18
C GLU A 67 -11.15 27.79 15.55
N PHE A 68 -12.24 28.35 15.01
CA PHE A 68 -12.22 29.59 14.25
C PHE A 68 -13.20 30.61 14.81
N GLU A 69 -12.73 31.85 14.91
CA GLU A 69 -13.54 33.01 15.31
C GLU A 69 -13.41 34.14 14.27
N VAL A 70 -14.45 34.95 14.14
CA VAL A 70 -14.43 36.13 13.25
C VAL A 70 -13.39 37.13 13.75
N GLY A 71 -12.53 37.59 12.84
CA GLY A 71 -11.43 38.51 13.15
C GLY A 71 -10.14 37.82 13.60
N GLN A 72 -10.14 36.51 13.88
CA GLN A 72 -8.94 35.74 14.16
C GLN A 72 -8.07 35.62 12.93
N VAL A 73 -6.75 35.64 13.09
CA VAL A 73 -5.81 35.34 12.00
C VAL A 73 -5.73 33.84 11.76
N ALA A 74 -6.05 33.41 10.54
CA ALA A 74 -6.05 32.00 10.18
C ALA A 74 -4.65 31.37 10.30
N ASP A 75 -4.55 30.26 11.01
CA ASP A 75 -3.33 29.46 11.19
C ASP A 75 -3.00 28.61 9.96
N ARG A 76 -4.02 28.30 9.16
CA ARG A 76 -3.95 27.43 7.97
C ARG A 76 -4.87 27.94 6.85
N THR A 77 -4.61 27.45 5.63
CA THR A 77 -5.48 27.68 4.48
C THR A 77 -6.51 26.57 4.38
N ILE A 78 -7.80 26.91 4.25
CA ILE A 78 -8.89 25.96 4.02
C ILE A 78 -9.48 26.20 2.65
N GLN A 79 -9.64 25.11 1.90
CA GLN A 79 -10.28 25.08 0.58
C GLN A 79 -11.50 24.15 0.61
N ALA A 80 -12.52 24.49 -0.18
CA ALA A 80 -13.68 23.63 -0.35
C ALA A 80 -13.35 22.44 -1.26
N ASN A 81 -13.53 21.23 -0.75
CA ASN A 81 -13.29 19.99 -1.50
C ASN A 81 -14.40 19.68 -2.52
N LYS A 82 -15.56 20.35 -2.41
CA LYS A 82 -16.72 20.17 -3.27
C LYS A 82 -17.54 21.43 -3.29
N SER A 83 -18.23 21.68 -4.43
CA SER A 83 -19.19 22.79 -4.53
C SER A 83 -20.40 22.55 -3.63
N ILE A 84 -20.82 23.58 -2.92
CA ILE A 84 -22.04 23.58 -2.10
C ILE A 84 -23.01 24.59 -2.70
N PRO A 85 -24.18 24.15 -3.17
CA PRO A 85 -25.17 25.07 -3.75
C PRO A 85 -25.72 26.02 -2.68
N ALA A 86 -26.21 27.17 -3.13
CA ALA A 86 -26.97 28.08 -2.28
C ALA A 86 -28.34 27.45 -1.97
N ASP A 87 -28.71 27.46 -0.69
CA ASP A 87 -30.01 26.99 -0.20
C ASP A 87 -30.87 28.20 0.23
N GLU A 88 -32.20 28.02 0.32
CA GLU A 88 -33.11 29.06 0.77
C GLU A 88 -32.79 29.63 2.17
N MET A 89 -32.22 28.77 3.04
CA MET A 89 -31.81 29.18 4.40
C MET A 89 -30.42 29.82 4.44
N ASN A 90 -29.55 29.55 3.46
CA ASN A 90 -28.19 30.08 3.43
C ASN A 90 -27.79 30.35 1.98
N PRO A 91 -27.88 31.64 1.52
CA PRO A 91 -27.65 32.03 0.13
C PRO A 91 -26.18 31.97 -0.30
N VAL A 92 -25.27 31.56 0.58
CA VAL A 92 -23.84 31.49 0.31
C VAL A 92 -23.58 30.31 -0.65
N PHE A 93 -23.03 30.59 -1.82
CA PHE A 93 -22.55 29.56 -2.76
C PHE A 93 -21.06 29.34 -2.55
N ILE A 94 -20.60 28.11 -2.57
CA ILE A 94 -19.17 27.75 -2.43
C ILE A 94 -18.78 26.90 -3.64
N GLU A 95 -17.72 27.30 -4.35
CA GLU A 95 -17.17 26.55 -5.48
C GLU A 95 -16.15 25.51 -5.03
N GLU A 96 -16.05 24.39 -5.78
CA GLU A 96 -14.98 23.41 -5.59
C GLU A 96 -13.61 24.05 -5.82
N GLY A 97 -12.70 23.89 -4.82
CA GLY A 97 -11.35 24.50 -4.88
C GLY A 97 -11.29 25.95 -4.41
N GLU A 98 -12.42 26.57 -4.04
CA GLU A 98 -12.43 27.93 -3.48
C GLU A 98 -11.64 27.94 -2.16
N LYS A 99 -10.73 28.93 -2.03
CA LYS A 99 -10.00 29.19 -0.79
C LYS A 99 -10.84 30.05 0.12
N ILE A 100 -11.44 29.43 1.13
CA ILE A 100 -12.33 30.10 2.07
C ILE A 100 -11.53 30.98 3.02
N ILE A 101 -10.51 30.41 3.67
CA ILE A 101 -9.57 31.18 4.50
C ILE A 101 -8.14 30.92 4.04
N ARG A 102 -7.27 31.93 4.22
CA ARG A 102 -5.84 31.85 3.89
C ARG A 102 -5.00 32.06 5.13
N LYS A 103 -3.99 31.22 5.30
CA LYS A 103 -3.02 31.34 6.40
C LYS A 103 -2.45 32.78 6.48
N GLY A 104 -2.50 33.36 7.68
CA GLY A 104 -1.97 34.69 7.95
C GLY A 104 -2.92 35.87 7.65
N PHE A 105 -4.15 35.58 7.18
CA PHE A 105 -5.18 36.58 6.94
C PHE A 105 -6.28 36.51 8.01
N PRO A 106 -6.91 37.65 8.39
CA PRO A 106 -8.02 37.67 9.30
C PRO A 106 -9.25 37.01 8.64
N ILE A 107 -10.02 36.27 9.44
CA ILE A 107 -11.26 35.60 9.01
C ILE A 107 -12.38 36.65 8.99
N SER A 108 -12.98 36.88 7.83
CA SER A 108 -14.13 37.75 7.69
C SER A 108 -15.44 37.07 8.12
N GLU A 109 -16.53 37.85 8.31
CA GLU A 109 -17.86 37.28 8.57
C GLU A 109 -18.35 36.38 7.44
N ASP A 110 -18.06 36.75 6.17
CA ASP A 110 -18.40 35.94 5.01
C ASP A 110 -17.62 34.62 4.97
N ASP A 111 -16.33 34.67 5.32
CA ASP A 111 -15.50 33.46 5.41
C ASP A 111 -16.01 32.51 6.51
N TYR A 112 -16.38 33.08 7.66
CA TYR A 112 -16.93 32.30 8.77
C TYR A 112 -18.31 31.71 8.41
N ALA A 113 -19.17 32.43 7.67
CA ALA A 113 -20.44 31.89 7.18
C ALA A 113 -20.22 30.75 6.20
N LYS A 114 -19.19 30.82 5.34
CA LYS A 114 -18.78 29.73 4.47
C LYS A 114 -18.24 28.53 5.24
N LEU A 115 -17.38 28.75 6.24
CA LEU A 115 -16.89 27.68 7.13
C LEU A 115 -18.03 26.97 7.84
N LYS A 116 -18.98 27.72 8.38
CA LYS A 116 -20.18 27.17 9.04
C LYS A 116 -21.00 26.31 8.08
N LYS A 117 -21.27 26.79 6.88
CA LYS A 117 -22.00 26.03 5.84
C LYS A 117 -21.27 24.75 5.44
N MET A 118 -19.94 24.79 5.36
CA MET A 118 -19.14 23.59 5.11
C MET A 118 -19.25 22.58 6.26
N SER A 119 -19.22 23.04 7.52
CA SER A 119 -19.31 22.15 8.68
C SER A 119 -20.66 21.48 8.84
N GLU A 120 -21.76 22.14 8.43
CA GLU A 120 -23.11 21.64 8.46
C GLU A 120 -23.44 20.73 7.25
N SER A 121 -22.56 20.68 6.25
CA SER A 121 -22.79 19.91 5.02
C SER A 121 -22.72 18.40 5.28
N PRO A 122 -23.64 17.62 4.67
CA PRO A 122 -23.67 16.17 4.88
C PRO A 122 -22.44 15.50 4.28
N MET A 123 -22.11 14.31 4.82
CA MET A 123 -21.08 13.45 4.23
C MET A 123 -21.48 13.07 2.80
N TYR A 124 -20.50 13.02 1.92
CA TYR A 124 -20.71 12.65 0.51
C TYR A 124 -19.84 11.45 0.11
N ILE A 125 -20.24 10.81 -0.98
CA ILE A 125 -19.49 9.72 -1.60
C ILE A 125 -18.65 10.28 -2.75
N ASP A 126 -17.33 10.19 -2.64
CA ASP A 126 -16.40 10.66 -3.67
C ASP A 126 -16.11 9.55 -4.69
N ILE A 127 -17.01 9.42 -5.67
CA ILE A 127 -16.89 8.41 -6.73
C ILE A 127 -15.70 8.70 -7.64
N ARG A 128 -15.32 9.97 -7.86
CA ARG A 128 -14.22 10.34 -8.74
C ARG A 128 -12.87 9.90 -8.19
N SER A 129 -12.60 10.23 -6.93
CA SER A 129 -11.36 9.80 -6.27
C SER A 129 -11.31 8.28 -6.14
N PHE A 130 -12.45 7.64 -5.87
CA PHE A 130 -12.56 6.18 -5.87
C PHE A 130 -12.20 5.58 -7.22
N ALA A 131 -12.80 6.07 -8.32
CA ALA A 131 -12.50 5.57 -9.67
C ALA A 131 -11.01 5.72 -10.03
N ASN A 132 -10.39 6.85 -9.69
CA ASN A 132 -8.96 7.07 -9.90
C ASN A 132 -8.10 6.09 -9.10
N SER A 133 -8.46 5.84 -7.84
CA SER A 133 -7.78 4.87 -6.99
C SER A 133 -7.95 3.43 -7.50
N GLU A 134 -9.13 3.07 -8.00
CA GLU A 134 -9.39 1.76 -8.61
C GLU A 134 -8.57 1.55 -9.88
N LEU A 135 -8.43 2.55 -10.73
CA LEU A 135 -7.57 2.48 -11.91
C LEU A 135 -6.11 2.25 -11.51
N PHE A 136 -5.64 2.90 -10.44
CA PHE A 136 -4.29 2.67 -9.93
C PHE A 136 -4.13 1.25 -9.36
N LEU A 137 -5.10 0.74 -8.58
CA LEU A 137 -5.09 -0.63 -8.09
C LEU A 137 -5.11 -1.66 -9.24
N LEU A 138 -5.88 -1.41 -10.27
CA LEU A 138 -5.93 -2.27 -11.46
C LEU A 138 -4.56 -2.28 -12.17
N LEU A 139 -3.94 -1.12 -12.33
CA LEU A 139 -2.58 -1.02 -12.87
C LEU A 139 -1.58 -1.79 -12.00
N LEU A 140 -1.65 -1.64 -10.69
CA LEU A 140 -0.79 -2.34 -9.74
C LEU A 140 -0.95 -3.87 -9.85
N MET A 141 -2.17 -4.37 -9.87
CA MET A 141 -2.46 -5.80 -10.01
C MET A 141 -2.01 -6.36 -11.38
N THR A 142 -2.17 -5.59 -12.46
CA THR A 142 -1.67 -6.00 -13.77
C THR A 142 -0.15 -6.03 -13.82
N LEU A 143 0.53 -5.05 -13.23
CA LEU A 143 1.99 -5.03 -13.08
C LEU A 143 2.46 -6.25 -12.28
N TRP A 144 1.80 -6.56 -11.18
CA TRP A 144 2.13 -7.71 -10.34
C TRP A 144 1.96 -9.03 -11.11
N PHE A 145 0.86 -9.18 -11.85
CA PHE A 145 0.67 -10.34 -12.73
C PHE A 145 1.77 -10.45 -13.80
N MET A 146 2.16 -9.33 -14.42
CA MET A 146 3.26 -9.29 -15.40
C MET A 146 4.60 -9.71 -14.79
N LEU A 147 4.90 -9.30 -13.55
CA LEU A 147 6.09 -9.73 -12.84
C LEU A 147 6.12 -11.25 -12.66
N PHE A 148 5.02 -11.85 -12.25
CA PHE A 148 4.93 -13.31 -12.12
C PHE A 148 5.04 -14.04 -13.45
N ALA A 149 4.49 -13.49 -14.51
CA ALA A 149 4.45 -14.13 -15.82
C ALA A 149 5.77 -14.05 -16.59
N PHE A 150 6.52 -12.96 -16.45
CA PHE A 150 7.64 -12.64 -17.33
C PHE A 150 9.00 -12.55 -16.65
N VAL A 151 9.05 -12.36 -15.32
CA VAL A 151 10.35 -12.28 -14.64
C VAL A 151 10.90 -13.69 -14.38
N PRO A 152 12.13 -13.99 -14.82
CA PRO A 152 12.75 -15.27 -14.57
C PRO A 152 13.25 -15.35 -13.11
N PHE A 153 12.43 -15.84 -12.21
CA PHE A 153 12.82 -16.05 -10.80
C PHE A 153 13.79 -17.24 -10.60
N GLY A 154 14.21 -17.91 -11.67
CA GLY A 154 15.05 -19.11 -11.60
C GLY A 154 14.33 -20.36 -11.07
N ARG A 155 13.08 -20.22 -10.65
CA ARG A 155 12.21 -21.30 -10.12
C ARG A 155 10.77 -21.09 -10.57
N LYS A 156 9.98 -22.15 -10.52
CA LYS A 156 8.53 -22.03 -10.74
C LYS A 156 7.89 -21.37 -9.50
N ILE A 157 7.12 -20.31 -9.73
CA ILE A 157 6.35 -19.66 -8.69
C ILE A 157 5.18 -20.57 -8.31
N LEU A 158 5.04 -20.83 -7.03
CA LEU A 158 3.97 -21.65 -6.48
C LEU A 158 2.72 -20.77 -6.26
N ILE A 159 1.54 -21.34 -6.54
CA ILE A 159 0.27 -20.66 -6.25
C ILE A 159 0.18 -20.24 -4.77
N ARG A 160 0.74 -21.05 -3.86
CA ARG A 160 0.78 -20.76 -2.43
C ARG A 160 1.57 -19.47 -2.09
N GLU A 161 2.65 -19.20 -2.81
CA GLU A 161 3.42 -17.95 -2.70
C GLU A 161 2.54 -16.74 -3.07
N ILE A 162 1.81 -16.84 -4.17
CA ILE A 162 0.90 -15.78 -4.62
C ILE A 162 -0.24 -15.56 -3.61
N ILE A 163 -0.80 -16.64 -3.05
CA ILE A 163 -1.80 -16.55 -1.98
C ILE A 163 -1.24 -15.79 -0.78
N PHE A 164 -0.03 -16.16 -0.33
CA PHE A 164 0.62 -15.48 0.79
C PHE A 164 0.82 -14.00 0.51
N GLN A 165 1.38 -13.66 -0.65
CA GLN A 165 1.62 -12.26 -1.03
C GLN A 165 0.31 -11.45 -1.13
N VAL A 166 -0.75 -12.01 -1.73
CA VAL A 166 -2.05 -11.33 -1.84
C VAL A 166 -2.68 -11.10 -0.46
N VAL A 167 -2.66 -12.09 0.41
CA VAL A 167 -3.19 -11.96 1.78
C VAL A 167 -2.40 -10.90 2.55
N CYS A 168 -1.07 -10.95 2.53
CA CYS A 168 -0.22 -9.97 3.20
C CYS A 168 -0.41 -8.56 2.64
N PHE A 169 -0.57 -8.43 1.30
CA PHE A 169 -0.91 -7.16 0.67
C PHE A 169 -2.22 -6.59 1.20
N LEU A 170 -3.28 -7.41 1.27
CA LEU A 170 -4.59 -6.98 1.79
C LEU A 170 -4.51 -6.55 3.26
N VAL A 171 -3.71 -7.25 4.08
CA VAL A 171 -3.50 -6.86 5.48
C VAL A 171 -2.80 -5.51 5.57
N VAL A 172 -1.67 -5.32 4.87
CA VAL A 172 -0.93 -4.05 4.86
C VAL A 172 -1.78 -2.91 4.31
N TYR A 173 -2.46 -3.16 3.19
CA TYR A 173 -3.35 -2.18 2.55
C TYR A 173 -4.50 -1.77 3.48
N GLY A 174 -5.15 -2.75 4.12
CA GLY A 174 -6.23 -2.53 5.08
C GLY A 174 -5.76 -1.78 6.32
N MET A 175 -4.63 -2.17 6.93
CA MET A 175 -4.07 -1.47 8.09
C MET A 175 -3.70 -0.02 7.75
N THR A 176 -3.14 0.22 6.56
CA THR A 176 -2.86 1.58 6.09
C THR A 176 -4.15 2.38 5.89
N ALA A 177 -5.14 1.79 5.23
CA ALA A 177 -6.40 2.45 4.91
C ALA A 177 -7.20 2.83 6.17
N PHE A 178 -7.35 1.89 7.12
CA PHE A 178 -8.10 2.13 8.35
C PHE A 178 -7.28 2.91 9.38
N GLY A 179 -5.97 2.68 9.47
CA GLY A 179 -5.09 3.37 10.39
C GLY A 179 -5.03 4.87 10.12
N SER A 180 -4.96 5.27 8.85
CA SER A 180 -4.94 6.69 8.46
C SER A 180 -6.17 7.49 8.90
N LYS A 181 -7.30 6.82 9.19
CA LYS A 181 -8.53 7.45 9.70
C LYS A 181 -8.54 7.64 11.21
N THR A 182 -7.61 7.02 11.94
CA THR A 182 -7.52 7.17 13.39
C THR A 182 -6.74 8.44 13.74
N GLN A 183 -7.18 9.19 14.74
CA GLN A 183 -6.53 10.46 15.14
C GLN A 183 -5.06 10.30 15.54
N ILE A 184 -4.68 9.13 16.09
CA ILE A 184 -3.31 8.86 16.54
C ILE A 184 -2.37 8.72 15.32
N PHE A 185 -2.85 8.11 14.24
CA PHE A 185 -2.07 7.79 13.04
C PHE A 185 -2.44 8.65 11.83
N SER A 186 -3.14 9.77 12.06
CA SER A 186 -3.56 10.69 10.98
C SER A 186 -2.40 11.46 10.34
N SER A 187 -1.23 11.49 10.95
CA SER A 187 -0.03 12.10 10.37
C SER A 187 0.71 11.12 9.44
N PRO A 188 1.29 11.61 8.31
CA PRO A 188 2.09 10.79 7.41
C PRO A 188 3.25 10.06 8.08
N PHE A 189 3.77 10.64 9.14
CA PHE A 189 4.87 10.06 9.90
C PHE A 189 4.41 9.09 11.00
N SER A 190 3.21 9.27 11.53
CA SER A 190 2.68 8.36 12.54
C SER A 190 2.07 7.10 11.96
N ILE A 191 1.56 7.14 10.71
CA ILE A 191 0.96 5.96 10.06
C ILE A 191 1.96 4.83 9.87
N VAL A 192 3.25 5.14 9.66
CA VAL A 192 4.29 4.13 9.44
C VAL A 192 4.50 3.21 10.65
N ILE A 193 4.08 3.64 11.85
CA ILE A 193 4.18 2.85 13.07
C ILE A 193 3.36 1.56 12.99
N ILE A 194 2.20 1.61 12.33
CA ILE A 194 1.25 0.49 12.29
C ILE A 194 1.37 -0.38 11.03
N ILE A 195 2.18 0.01 10.06
CA ILE A 195 2.32 -0.73 8.80
C ILE A 195 3.28 -1.91 8.99
N PRO A 196 2.80 -3.17 9.04
CA PRO A 196 3.65 -4.34 9.30
C PRO A 196 4.28 -4.89 8.01
N ALA A 197 4.64 -4.04 7.06
CA ALA A 197 5.11 -4.47 5.74
C ALA A 197 6.43 -5.25 5.83
N ALA A 198 7.38 -4.78 6.64
CA ALA A 198 8.67 -5.44 6.82
C ALA A 198 8.54 -6.86 7.37
N LEU A 199 7.58 -7.11 8.29
CA LEU A 199 7.26 -8.43 8.81
C LEU A 199 6.99 -9.45 7.67
N PHE A 200 6.11 -9.09 6.75
CA PHE A 200 5.72 -10.00 5.67
C PHE A 200 6.82 -10.18 4.64
N VAL A 201 7.61 -9.13 4.39
CA VAL A 201 8.77 -9.21 3.49
C VAL A 201 9.87 -10.07 4.08
N LEU A 202 10.11 -10.04 5.40
CA LEU A 202 11.03 -10.96 6.07
C LEU A 202 10.61 -12.42 5.87
N ILE A 203 9.33 -12.73 6.10
CA ILE A 203 8.81 -14.09 5.90
C ILE A 203 8.93 -14.51 4.43
N GLU A 204 8.57 -13.63 3.49
CA GLU A 204 8.69 -13.87 2.06
C GLU A 204 10.14 -14.18 1.65
N ALA A 205 11.11 -13.37 2.15
CA ALA A 205 12.53 -13.55 1.86
C ALA A 205 13.07 -14.90 2.35
N ILE A 206 12.62 -15.34 3.53
CA ILE A 206 13.03 -16.63 4.12
C ILE A 206 12.43 -17.81 3.37
N LEU A 207 11.14 -17.73 2.98
CA LEU A 207 10.43 -18.85 2.36
C LEU A 207 10.68 -18.96 0.85
N TYR A 208 10.71 -17.83 0.17
CA TYR A 208 10.67 -17.78 -1.30
C TYR A 208 11.90 -17.10 -1.93
N GLY A 209 12.74 -16.50 -1.11
CA GLY A 209 14.02 -15.91 -1.53
C GLY A 209 13.96 -14.42 -1.76
N GLN A 210 15.15 -13.83 -1.80
CA GLN A 210 15.38 -12.39 -1.81
C GLN A 210 14.72 -11.68 -3.00
N LEU A 211 14.82 -12.25 -4.21
CA LEU A 211 14.30 -11.60 -5.41
C LEU A 211 12.77 -11.43 -5.35
N SER A 212 12.06 -12.47 -4.91
CA SER A 212 10.60 -12.40 -4.69
C SER A 212 10.26 -11.34 -3.64
N ALA A 213 10.98 -11.32 -2.53
CA ALA A 213 10.78 -10.36 -1.45
C ALA A 213 11.01 -8.89 -1.88
N VAL A 214 12.02 -8.63 -2.72
CA VAL A 214 12.26 -7.28 -3.27
C VAL A 214 11.10 -6.84 -4.16
N PHE A 215 10.63 -7.69 -5.08
CA PHE A 215 9.48 -7.36 -5.91
C PHE A 215 8.20 -7.17 -5.07
N PHE A 216 8.02 -8.01 -4.07
CA PHE A 216 6.90 -7.86 -3.13
C PHE A 216 6.98 -6.55 -2.34
N SER A 217 8.17 -6.12 -1.95
CA SER A 217 8.40 -4.81 -1.29
C SER A 217 7.89 -3.64 -2.12
N PHE A 218 8.15 -3.66 -3.44
CA PHE A 218 7.61 -2.64 -4.35
C PHE A 218 6.08 -2.67 -4.39
N MET A 219 5.48 -3.87 -4.46
CA MET A 219 4.02 -4.00 -4.51
C MET A 219 3.36 -3.49 -3.23
N LEU A 220 3.91 -3.85 -2.05
CA LEU A 220 3.42 -3.35 -0.76
C LEU A 220 3.54 -1.83 -0.67
N SER A 221 4.67 -1.27 -1.06
CA SER A 221 4.91 0.18 -0.98
C SER A 221 3.96 0.96 -1.91
N LEU A 222 3.72 0.47 -3.12
CA LEU A 222 2.75 1.07 -4.04
C LEU A 222 1.30 0.93 -3.53
N GLY A 223 0.99 -0.16 -2.82
CA GLY A 223 -0.30 -0.31 -2.11
C GLY A 223 -0.46 0.73 -1.00
N VAL A 224 0.57 0.92 -0.17
CA VAL A 224 0.60 1.97 0.86
C VAL A 224 0.45 3.36 0.24
N PHE A 225 1.15 3.62 -0.87
CA PHE A 225 1.00 4.88 -1.61
C PHE A 225 -0.44 5.10 -2.07
N ASN A 226 -1.08 4.11 -2.68
CA ASN A 226 -2.47 4.22 -3.12
C ASN A 226 -3.41 4.52 -1.95
N ALA A 227 -3.29 3.77 -0.85
CA ALA A 227 -4.14 3.94 0.33
C ALA A 227 -4.01 5.33 0.97
N THR A 228 -2.80 5.88 1.00
CA THR A 228 -2.52 7.20 1.60
C THR A 228 -2.84 8.35 0.65
N PHE A 229 -2.49 8.25 -0.63
CA PHE A 229 -2.68 9.32 -1.61
C PHE A 229 -4.15 9.60 -1.89
N PHE A 230 -4.94 8.57 -2.18
CA PHE A 230 -6.38 8.75 -2.47
C PHE A 230 -7.25 8.77 -1.21
N GLY A 231 -6.74 8.22 -0.09
CA GLY A 231 -7.47 8.13 1.18
C GLY A 231 -7.43 9.42 1.99
N SER A 232 -6.46 9.52 2.88
CA SER A 232 -6.43 10.55 3.93
C SER A 232 -5.48 11.71 3.65
N PHE A 233 -4.43 11.49 2.85
CA PHE A 233 -3.38 12.47 2.63
C PHE A 233 -3.33 12.93 1.18
N ASN A 234 -4.20 13.87 0.82
CA ASN A 234 -4.31 14.38 -0.55
C ASN A 234 -3.16 15.31 -0.98
N ILE A 235 -2.25 15.68 -0.08
CA ILE A 235 -1.22 16.69 -0.31
C ILE A 235 0.17 16.07 -0.20
N THR A 236 1.04 16.31 -1.17
CA THR A 236 2.47 16.10 -1.05
C THR A 236 3.06 17.07 0.00
N PRO A 237 3.90 16.64 0.94
CA PRO A 237 4.69 15.39 0.98
C PRO A 237 3.98 14.21 1.66
N SER A 238 2.76 14.39 2.14
CA SER A 238 2.09 13.48 3.06
C SER A 238 2.00 12.02 2.61
N CYS A 239 1.75 11.77 1.32
CA CYS A 239 1.68 10.39 0.79
C CYS A 239 3.05 9.79 0.44
N VAL A 240 4.07 10.64 0.24
CA VAL A 240 5.41 10.21 -0.16
C VAL A 240 6.17 9.60 1.01
N VAL A 241 5.97 10.12 2.23
CA VAL A 241 6.65 9.63 3.44
C VAL A 241 6.33 8.16 3.74
N PRO A 242 5.06 7.73 3.86
CA PRO A 242 4.74 6.32 4.08
C PRO A 242 5.23 5.41 2.96
N PHE A 243 5.16 5.87 1.70
CA PHE A 243 5.66 5.14 0.55
C PHE A 243 7.17 4.90 0.63
N LEU A 244 7.97 5.96 0.78
CA LEU A 244 9.44 5.86 0.83
C LEU A 244 9.90 5.08 2.05
N PHE A 245 9.27 5.31 3.21
CA PHE A 245 9.58 4.57 4.42
C PHE A 245 9.32 3.07 4.23
N THR A 246 8.12 2.70 3.77
CA THR A 246 7.76 1.29 3.55
C THR A 246 8.68 0.63 2.53
N LEU A 247 9.00 1.33 1.44
CA LEU A 247 9.92 0.81 0.42
C LEU A 247 11.32 0.55 1.01
N ALA A 248 11.87 1.53 1.71
CA ALA A 248 13.22 1.43 2.25
C ALA A 248 13.30 0.36 3.36
N SER A 249 12.33 0.33 4.28
CA SER A 249 12.24 -0.68 5.34
C SER A 249 12.12 -2.10 4.77
N CYS A 250 11.21 -2.32 3.82
CA CYS A 250 10.99 -3.61 3.19
C CYS A 250 12.20 -4.09 2.37
N VAL A 251 12.79 -3.23 1.55
CA VAL A 251 14.00 -3.57 0.79
C VAL A 251 15.16 -3.89 1.74
N SER A 252 15.35 -3.08 2.79
CA SER A 252 16.37 -3.35 3.82
C SER A 252 16.15 -4.69 4.52
N ALA A 253 14.90 -4.99 4.90
CA ALA A 253 14.51 -6.27 5.49
C ALA A 253 14.88 -7.45 4.57
N SER A 254 14.57 -7.36 3.26
CA SER A 254 14.90 -8.41 2.29
C SER A 254 16.39 -8.62 2.10
N MET A 255 17.20 -7.55 2.23
CA MET A 255 18.66 -7.63 2.07
C MET A 255 19.36 -8.22 3.30
N ILE A 256 18.90 -7.85 4.50
CA ILE A 256 19.52 -8.31 5.76
C ILE A 256 19.32 -9.81 5.92
N VAL A 257 18.16 -10.35 5.56
CA VAL A 257 17.80 -11.78 5.69
C VAL A 257 18.71 -12.70 4.86
N ARG A 258 19.36 -12.22 3.83
CA ARG A 258 20.21 -13.05 2.94
C ARG A 258 21.30 -13.85 3.66
N LYS A 259 21.79 -13.38 4.82
CA LYS A 259 22.92 -13.98 5.55
C LYS A 259 22.50 -14.76 6.79
N ILE A 260 21.19 -15.00 6.96
CA ILE A 260 20.68 -15.66 8.17
C ILE A 260 20.78 -17.17 8.01
N GLU A 261 21.46 -17.79 8.98
CA GLU A 261 21.59 -19.25 9.07
C GLU A 261 20.86 -19.80 10.30
N ARG A 262 20.80 -19.03 11.39
CA ARG A 262 20.24 -19.48 12.67
C ARG A 262 19.03 -18.64 13.07
N ARG A 263 18.10 -19.25 13.81
CA ARG A 263 16.93 -18.52 14.34
C ARG A 263 17.30 -17.34 15.23
N ILE A 264 18.42 -17.43 15.96
CA ILE A 264 18.91 -16.34 16.81
C ILE A 264 19.35 -15.12 16.00
N ASP A 265 19.80 -15.32 14.75
CA ASP A 265 20.22 -14.23 13.88
C ASP A 265 19.04 -13.30 13.55
N MET A 266 17.79 -13.80 13.64
CA MET A 266 16.59 -12.98 13.46
C MET A 266 16.43 -11.90 14.53
N VAL A 267 16.96 -12.13 15.75
CA VAL A 267 16.97 -11.10 16.79
C VAL A 267 17.91 -9.96 16.39
N VAL A 268 19.07 -10.31 15.82
CA VAL A 268 20.01 -9.31 15.28
C VAL A 268 19.38 -8.54 14.14
N VAL A 269 18.70 -9.24 13.23
CA VAL A 269 17.94 -8.61 12.13
C VAL A 269 16.90 -7.62 12.67
N SER A 270 16.17 -7.99 13.72
CA SER A 270 15.16 -7.13 14.36
C SER A 270 15.78 -5.82 14.87
N ILE A 271 16.94 -5.90 15.51
CA ILE A 271 17.66 -4.72 16.03
C ILE A 271 18.19 -3.86 14.89
N VAL A 272 18.80 -4.46 13.88
CA VAL A 272 19.33 -3.74 12.72
C VAL A 272 18.20 -3.06 11.95
N LEU A 273 17.07 -3.74 11.76
CA LEU A 273 15.89 -3.18 11.09
C LEU A 273 15.33 -1.98 11.87
N ALA A 274 15.19 -2.11 13.20
CA ALA A 274 14.74 -1.02 14.06
C ALA A 274 15.65 0.23 13.94
N LEU A 275 16.97 0.03 13.87
CA LEU A 275 17.93 1.13 13.69
C LEU A 275 17.77 1.78 12.29
N ILE A 276 17.65 0.98 11.24
CA ILE A 276 17.47 1.49 9.87
C ILE A 276 16.16 2.27 9.78
N ASP A 277 15.06 1.72 10.28
CA ASP A 277 13.74 2.35 10.25
C ASP A 277 13.74 3.68 11.02
N THR A 278 14.37 3.72 12.20
CA THR A 278 14.52 4.95 12.99
C THR A 278 15.36 5.99 12.24
N MET A 279 16.45 5.58 11.62
CA MET A 279 17.30 6.47 10.83
C MET A 279 16.55 7.03 9.62
N MET A 280 15.78 6.19 8.93
CA MET A 280 14.99 6.59 7.76
C MET A 280 13.94 7.64 8.12
N ILE A 281 13.21 7.48 9.23
CA ILE A 281 12.19 8.46 9.62
C ILE A 281 12.82 9.81 10.01
N VAL A 282 14.00 9.80 10.64
CA VAL A 282 14.76 11.02 10.93
C VAL A 282 15.15 11.73 9.63
N ILE A 283 15.70 11.00 8.66
CA ILE A 283 16.08 11.56 7.35
C ILE A 283 14.86 12.17 6.66
N LEU A 284 13.74 11.43 6.62
CA LEU A 284 12.51 11.92 5.99
C LEU A 284 11.96 13.16 6.71
N SER A 285 12.05 13.23 8.05
CA SER A 285 11.62 14.41 8.80
C SER A 285 12.43 15.66 8.46
N VAL A 286 13.75 15.49 8.26
CA VAL A 286 14.64 16.58 7.84
C VAL A 286 14.36 17.01 6.39
N ILE A 287 14.18 16.06 5.48
CA ILE A 287 13.91 16.34 4.06
C ILE A 287 12.63 17.15 3.89
N PHE A 288 11.59 16.79 4.63
CA PHE A 288 10.28 17.44 4.52
C PHE A 288 10.09 18.64 5.46
N ASN A 289 11.11 19.01 6.21
CA ASN A 289 11.11 20.17 7.13
C ASN A 289 9.94 20.14 8.14
N GLU A 290 9.57 18.95 8.58
CA GLU A 290 8.48 18.78 9.53
C GLU A 290 8.98 18.94 10.96
N VAL A 291 8.52 19.97 11.63
CA VAL A 291 8.75 20.16 13.07
C VAL A 291 7.67 19.39 13.83
N PHE A 292 8.03 18.21 14.35
CA PHE A 292 7.08 17.41 15.09
C PHE A 292 7.09 17.70 16.58
N ASN A 293 5.97 18.07 17.11
CA ASN A 293 5.77 18.02 18.56
C ASN A 293 5.73 16.58 19.10
N ARG A 294 5.47 15.59 18.22
CA ARG A 294 5.36 14.16 18.57
C ARG A 294 6.52 13.31 18.04
N LEU A 295 7.61 13.92 17.58
CA LEU A 295 8.75 13.20 17.01
C LEU A 295 9.28 12.07 17.92
N PRO A 296 9.48 12.25 19.23
CA PRO A 296 9.96 11.17 20.09
C PRO A 296 9.04 9.94 20.11
N ILE A 297 7.73 10.16 20.10
CA ILE A 297 6.73 9.07 20.08
C ILE A 297 6.80 8.30 18.77
N VAL A 298 6.94 9.02 17.64
CA VAL A 298 7.08 8.42 16.32
C VAL A 298 8.38 7.61 16.23
N LEU A 299 9.49 8.13 16.71
CA LEU A 299 10.79 7.43 16.71
C LEU A 299 10.72 6.12 17.51
N ILE A 300 10.16 6.17 18.73
CA ILE A 300 9.96 4.98 19.55
C ILE A 300 9.03 4.00 18.84
N GLY A 301 7.89 4.47 18.29
CA GLY A 301 6.92 3.62 17.61
C GLY A 301 7.51 2.93 16.38
N VAL A 302 8.30 3.64 15.57
CA VAL A 302 8.97 3.08 14.39
C VAL A 302 10.06 2.09 14.78
N ALA A 303 10.87 2.39 15.80
CA ALA A 303 11.85 1.44 16.34
C ALA A 303 11.18 0.14 16.83
N PHE A 304 10.06 0.27 17.53
CA PHE A 304 9.25 -0.87 17.95
C PHE A 304 8.68 -1.64 16.77
N ASN A 305 8.19 -0.96 15.72
CA ASN A 305 7.67 -1.63 14.52
C ASN A 305 8.75 -2.48 13.85
N GLY A 306 9.96 -1.94 13.62
CA GLY A 306 11.09 -2.69 13.06
C GLY A 306 11.51 -3.87 13.94
N PHE A 307 11.65 -3.65 15.25
CA PHE A 307 12.03 -4.69 16.20
C PHE A 307 10.99 -5.81 16.30
N ILE A 308 9.72 -5.45 16.49
CA ILE A 308 8.62 -6.41 16.60
C ILE A 308 8.42 -7.16 15.28
N SER A 309 8.59 -6.52 14.12
CA SER A 309 8.49 -7.17 12.82
C SER A 309 9.43 -8.36 12.68
N GLY A 310 10.69 -8.23 13.11
CA GLY A 310 11.63 -9.33 13.05
C GLY A 310 11.30 -10.46 14.04
N ILE A 311 10.89 -10.14 15.27
CA ILE A 311 10.49 -11.13 16.29
C ILE A 311 9.21 -11.85 15.86
N LEU A 312 8.21 -11.12 15.38
CA LEU A 312 6.97 -11.72 14.89
C LEU A 312 7.19 -12.55 13.63
N ALA A 313 8.13 -12.14 12.74
CA ALA A 313 8.50 -12.95 11.60
C ALA A 313 8.98 -14.35 12.03
N LEU A 314 9.81 -14.42 13.07
CA LEU A 314 10.25 -15.70 13.62
C LEU A 314 9.07 -16.53 14.19
N GLY A 315 8.14 -15.88 14.91
CA GLY A 315 6.98 -16.54 15.50
C GLY A 315 5.98 -17.03 14.44
N PHE A 316 5.72 -16.22 13.40
CA PHE A 316 4.78 -16.57 12.32
C PHE A 316 5.38 -17.51 11.29
N LEU A 317 6.70 -17.64 11.20
CA LEU A 317 7.33 -18.48 10.20
C LEU A 317 6.84 -19.93 10.27
N THR A 318 6.83 -20.53 11.46
CA THR A 318 6.41 -21.94 11.66
C THR A 318 4.94 -22.18 11.28
N PRO A 319 3.95 -21.38 11.74
CA PRO A 319 2.57 -21.50 11.26
C PRO A 319 2.43 -21.31 9.74
N VAL A 320 3.14 -20.35 9.17
CA VAL A 320 3.09 -20.07 7.73
C VAL A 320 3.70 -21.21 6.92
N GLU A 321 4.83 -21.80 7.35
CA GLU A 321 5.42 -23.00 6.76
C GLU A 321 4.43 -24.16 6.73
N PHE A 322 3.71 -24.37 7.83
CA PHE A 322 2.70 -25.43 7.93
C PHE A 322 1.52 -25.17 6.99
N MET A 323 0.96 -23.95 6.98
CA MET A 323 -0.18 -23.59 6.14
C MET A 323 0.16 -23.67 4.65
N LEU A 324 1.33 -23.20 4.26
CA LEU A 324 1.79 -23.17 2.87
C LEU A 324 2.46 -24.47 2.43
N ASN A 325 2.68 -25.41 3.38
CA ASN A 325 3.43 -26.66 3.16
C ASN A 325 4.75 -26.40 2.42
N THR A 326 5.50 -25.41 2.91
CA THR A 326 6.83 -25.04 2.43
C THR A 326 7.85 -25.31 3.53
N ALA A 327 9.10 -25.43 3.19
CA ALA A 327 10.19 -25.57 4.16
C ALA A 327 11.07 -24.35 4.07
N SER A 328 11.26 -23.64 5.19
CA SER A 328 12.25 -22.56 5.28
C SER A 328 13.67 -23.11 5.31
N VAL A 329 14.63 -22.20 5.15
CA VAL A 329 16.06 -22.49 5.31
C VAL A 329 16.34 -23.07 6.70
N PHE A 330 15.67 -22.59 7.74
CA PHE A 330 15.85 -23.10 9.12
C PHE A 330 15.41 -24.56 9.27
N ARG A 331 14.25 -24.92 8.70
CA ARG A 331 13.77 -26.29 8.72
C ARG A 331 14.68 -27.24 7.94
N LEU A 332 15.23 -26.77 6.81
CA LEU A 332 16.19 -27.57 6.03
C LEU A 332 17.49 -27.77 6.80
N MET A 333 17.98 -26.75 7.51
CA MET A 333 19.16 -26.85 8.37
C MET A 333 18.94 -27.77 9.58
N ASP A 334 17.78 -27.63 10.26
CA ASP A 334 17.42 -28.52 11.37
C ASP A 334 17.38 -30.00 10.91
N LEU A 335 16.96 -30.26 9.67
CA LEU A 335 16.94 -31.61 9.08
C LEU A 335 18.33 -32.08 8.62
N SER A 336 19.23 -31.20 8.26
CA SER A 336 20.58 -31.53 7.80
C SER A 336 21.58 -31.73 8.99
N ASP A 337 21.19 -31.39 10.22
CA ASP A 337 22.00 -31.62 11.39
C ASP A 337 22.13 -33.14 11.68
N LEU A 338 23.37 -33.63 11.65
CA LEU A 338 23.70 -35.04 11.94
C LEU A 338 23.29 -35.48 13.35
N ASN A 339 23.08 -34.53 14.28
CA ASN A 339 22.56 -34.80 15.61
C ASN A 339 21.06 -34.96 15.69
N ASN A 340 20.32 -34.70 14.60
CA ASN A 340 18.89 -34.87 14.56
C ASN A 340 18.52 -36.36 14.77
N PRO A 341 17.60 -36.69 15.70
CA PRO A 341 17.19 -38.05 15.99
C PRO A 341 16.64 -38.82 14.80
N LEU A 342 16.11 -38.13 13.79
CA LEU A 342 15.67 -38.72 12.53
C LEU A 342 16.84 -39.17 11.66
N MET A 343 17.93 -38.40 11.60
CA MET A 343 19.13 -38.76 10.85
C MET A 343 19.87 -39.90 11.52
N LYS A 344 19.90 -39.94 12.86
CA LYS A 344 20.48 -41.07 13.64
C LYS A 344 19.73 -42.41 13.45
N LYS A 345 18.48 -42.39 13.03
CA LYS A 345 17.71 -43.60 12.71
C LYS A 345 17.91 -44.07 11.26
N MET A 346 18.44 -43.21 10.40
CA MET A 346 18.65 -43.53 8.97
C MET A 346 20.11 -43.93 8.67
N LEU A 347 21.04 -43.63 9.57
CA LEU A 347 22.43 -44.09 9.60
C LEU A 347 22.56 -45.36 10.44
#